data_750d68728e0be6e13b4fe4e73a5ef378
#
_entry.id   750d68728e0be6e13b4fe4e73a5ef378
#
_cell.length_a   1.000
_cell.length_b   1.000
_cell.length_c   1.000
_cell.angle_alpha   90.00
_cell.angle_beta   90.00
_cell.angle_gamma   90.00
#
_symmetry.space_group_name_H-M   'P 1'
#
loop_
_entity.id
_entity.type
_entity.pdbx_description
1 polymer ?
#
loop_
_entity_poly.entity_id
_entity_poly.type
_entity_poly.pdbx_seq_one_letter_code
_entity_poly.pdbx_strand_id
1 'polypeptide(L)'
;MKAIGYIRVSTTGQVNEGVSLDNQRAKILAYCELKDIELVEIIEDAGISGSKSTREGYQKVLSMCGNGEVGSVIVYSISRFTRSTKDLLEFVDTYVIKKGIALHSLSENLDTSTPTGRFMLKVMGAMNELEREQIGERTKSALQYKISRNERGVFKHLGGNRHSICCTI
;
A
#
# COMPACT_ATOMS: atom_id res chain seq x y z
N MET A 1 -7.77 -22.72 -9.81
CA MET A 1 -6.58 -22.08 -9.20
C MET A 1 -7.02 -21.48 -7.88
N LYS A 2 -6.30 -21.77 -6.78
CA LYS A 2 -6.67 -21.28 -5.44
C LYS A 2 -6.23 -19.83 -5.23
N ALA A 3 -7.13 -19.00 -4.72
CA ALA A 3 -6.89 -17.58 -4.45
C ALA A 3 -7.28 -17.20 -3.03
N ILE A 4 -6.67 -16.13 -2.53
CA ILE A 4 -7.15 -15.41 -1.35
C ILE A 4 -7.56 -13.99 -1.73
N GLY A 5 -8.63 -13.52 -1.11
CA GLY A 5 -9.04 -12.13 -1.14
C GLY A 5 -8.39 -11.36 0.01
N TYR A 6 -8.02 -10.10 -0.21
CA TYR A 6 -7.60 -9.20 0.86
C TYR A 6 -8.36 -7.88 0.78
N ILE A 7 -8.97 -7.51 1.89
CA ILE A 7 -9.74 -6.27 2.00
C ILE A 7 -9.27 -5.44 3.19
N ARG A 8 -9.32 -4.11 3.05
CA ARG A 8 -8.89 -3.17 4.09
C ARG A 8 -9.66 -1.87 4.05
N VAL A 9 -10.00 -1.37 5.24
CA VAL A 9 -10.44 0.02 5.43
C VAL A 9 -9.57 0.71 6.49
N SER A 10 -9.45 2.03 6.41
CA SER A 10 -8.93 2.86 7.49
C SER A 10 -10.08 3.42 8.30
N THR A 11 -9.90 3.62 9.61
CA THR A 11 -10.90 4.25 10.50
C THR A 11 -11.37 5.62 10.02
N THR A 12 -10.52 6.35 9.31
CA THR A 12 -10.83 7.67 8.71
C THR A 12 -11.42 7.57 7.30
N GLY A 13 -11.30 6.44 6.62
CA GLY A 13 -11.68 6.28 5.21
C GLY A 13 -13.14 5.85 4.99
N GLN A 14 -13.87 5.46 6.03
CA GLN A 14 -15.28 5.09 5.88
C GLN A 14 -16.17 6.25 5.40
N VAL A 15 -15.75 7.49 5.64
CA VAL A 15 -16.57 8.67 5.32
C VAL A 15 -16.26 9.26 3.94
N ASN A 16 -15.03 9.11 3.41
CA ASN A 16 -14.58 9.87 2.23
C ASN A 16 -14.25 9.07 0.96
N GLU A 17 -14.10 7.75 1.02
CA GLU A 17 -13.68 6.98 -0.17
C GLU A 17 -14.71 5.99 -0.72
N GLY A 18 -15.94 6.00 -0.22
CA GLY A 18 -17.11 5.36 -0.84
C GLY A 18 -17.08 3.83 -1.05
N VAL A 19 -16.00 3.13 -0.63
CA VAL A 19 -15.90 1.69 -0.83
C VAL A 19 -15.81 0.96 0.50
N SER A 20 -16.98 0.51 0.97
CA SER A 20 -17.10 -0.29 2.20
C SER A 20 -16.41 -1.65 2.06
N LEU A 21 -16.14 -2.31 3.19
CA LEU A 21 -15.63 -3.70 3.20
C LEU A 21 -16.58 -4.64 2.43
N ASP A 22 -17.90 -4.46 2.60
CA ASP A 22 -18.89 -5.28 1.92
C ASP A 22 -18.83 -5.12 0.40
N ASN A 23 -18.61 -3.89 -0.08
CA ASN A 23 -18.45 -3.64 -1.52
C ASN A 23 -17.16 -4.27 -2.06
N GLN A 24 -16.03 -4.15 -1.33
CA GLN A 24 -14.78 -4.82 -1.70
C GLN A 24 -14.96 -6.34 -1.76
N ARG A 25 -15.62 -6.91 -0.75
CA ARG A 25 -15.93 -8.34 -0.66
C ARG A 25 -16.79 -8.80 -1.83
N ALA A 26 -17.90 -8.10 -2.11
CA ALA A 26 -18.80 -8.42 -3.21
C ALA A 26 -18.08 -8.41 -4.57
N LYS A 27 -17.22 -7.42 -4.81
CA LYS A 27 -16.44 -7.34 -6.06
C LYS A 27 -15.41 -8.46 -6.20
N ILE A 28 -14.75 -8.86 -5.11
CA ILE A 28 -13.81 -10.00 -5.13
C ILE A 28 -14.56 -11.29 -5.43
N LEU A 29 -15.70 -11.53 -4.80
CA LEU A 29 -16.53 -12.72 -5.04
C LEU A 29 -16.99 -12.79 -6.49
N ALA A 30 -17.56 -11.70 -7.02
CA ALA A 30 -18.01 -11.62 -8.41
C ALA A 30 -16.84 -11.86 -9.40
N TYR A 31 -15.65 -11.33 -9.10
CA TYR A 31 -14.47 -11.56 -9.93
C TYR A 31 -14.04 -13.03 -9.92
N CYS A 32 -14.04 -13.68 -8.75
CA CYS A 32 -13.71 -15.10 -8.62
C CYS A 32 -14.67 -15.98 -9.41
N GLU A 33 -15.98 -15.68 -9.31
CA GLU A 33 -17.03 -16.39 -10.06
C GLU A 33 -16.83 -16.20 -11.56
N LEU A 34 -16.62 -14.96 -12.04
CA LEU A 34 -16.39 -14.67 -13.46
C LEU A 34 -15.17 -15.39 -14.04
N LYS A 35 -14.12 -15.54 -13.24
CA LYS A 35 -12.83 -16.13 -13.66
C LYS A 35 -12.67 -17.60 -13.32
N ASP A 36 -13.68 -18.23 -12.74
CA ASP A 36 -13.64 -19.62 -12.26
C ASP A 36 -12.43 -19.87 -11.32
N ILE A 37 -12.24 -18.96 -10.36
CA ILE A 37 -11.17 -19.01 -9.37
C ILE A 37 -11.73 -19.53 -8.05
N GLU A 38 -11.12 -20.58 -7.49
CA GLU A 38 -11.45 -21.09 -6.16
C GLU A 38 -10.96 -20.13 -5.08
N LEU A 39 -11.88 -19.39 -4.47
CA LEU A 39 -11.57 -18.48 -3.37
C LEU A 39 -11.53 -19.24 -2.05
N VAL A 40 -10.34 -19.34 -1.46
CA VAL A 40 -10.13 -20.07 -0.18
C VAL A 40 -10.67 -19.26 1.00
N GLU A 41 -10.30 -17.99 1.08
CA GLU A 41 -10.64 -17.10 2.19
C GLU A 41 -10.57 -15.63 1.74
N ILE A 42 -11.33 -14.76 2.42
CA ILE A 42 -11.13 -13.30 2.34
C ILE A 42 -10.59 -12.83 3.69
N ILE A 43 -9.34 -12.35 3.69
CA ILE A 43 -8.66 -11.82 4.85
C ILE A 43 -8.96 -10.33 4.99
N GLU A 44 -9.34 -9.92 6.19
CA GLU A 44 -9.76 -8.56 6.48
C GLU A 44 -8.83 -7.89 7.49
N ASP A 45 -8.31 -6.71 7.14
CA ASP A 45 -7.64 -5.78 8.04
C ASP A 45 -8.54 -4.57 8.27
N ALA A 46 -9.44 -4.67 9.27
CA ALA A 46 -10.35 -3.59 9.64
C ALA A 46 -9.70 -2.62 10.65
N GLY A 47 -9.71 -1.33 10.32
CA GLY A 47 -9.73 -0.25 11.29
C GLY A 47 -8.48 -0.01 12.13
N ILE A 48 -7.29 -0.44 11.76
CA ILE A 48 -6.07 -0.07 12.50
C ILE A 48 -5.57 1.29 12.01
N SER A 49 -5.91 2.34 12.78
CA SER A 49 -5.30 3.66 12.64
C SER A 49 -3.98 3.67 13.41
N GLY A 50 -2.91 4.12 12.77
CA GLY A 50 -1.67 4.45 13.45
C GLY A 50 -0.43 3.69 12.99
N SER A 51 0.71 4.30 13.25
CA SER A 51 2.05 4.01 12.75
C SER A 51 2.71 2.70 13.20
N LYS A 52 1.98 1.84 13.91
CA LYS A 52 2.47 0.51 14.35
C LYS A 52 1.45 -0.54 13.95
N SER A 53 1.46 -0.89 12.70
CA SER A 53 0.64 -1.99 12.29
C SER A 53 1.50 -3.18 11.92
N THR A 54 1.61 -4.10 12.84
CA THR A 54 1.62 -5.48 12.45
C THR A 54 0.25 -5.71 11.81
N ARG A 55 0.15 -5.54 10.49
CA ARG A 55 -1.05 -5.85 9.70
C ARG A 55 -1.17 -7.37 9.70
N GLU A 56 -1.88 -7.90 10.70
CA GLU A 56 -1.97 -9.34 10.91
C GLU A 56 -2.56 -10.04 9.68
N GLY A 57 -3.59 -9.43 9.07
CA GLY A 57 -4.14 -9.95 7.83
C GLY A 57 -3.13 -9.94 6.69
N TYR A 58 -2.37 -8.87 6.51
CA TYR A 58 -1.32 -8.82 5.49
C TYR A 58 -0.23 -9.86 5.74
N GLN A 59 0.20 -10.05 7.00
CA GLN A 59 1.17 -11.09 7.35
C GLN A 59 0.62 -12.50 7.09
N LYS A 60 -0.66 -12.73 7.34
CA LYS A 60 -1.34 -13.98 7.00
C LYS A 60 -1.32 -14.23 5.48
N VAL A 61 -1.60 -13.18 4.67
CA VAL A 61 -1.47 -13.28 3.20
C VAL A 61 -0.05 -13.69 2.79
N LEU A 62 0.99 -13.03 3.34
CA LEU A 62 2.38 -13.37 3.04
C LEU A 62 2.74 -14.80 3.43
N SER A 63 2.25 -15.27 4.59
CA SER A 63 2.46 -16.63 5.06
C SER A 63 1.84 -17.66 4.12
N MET A 64 0.56 -17.48 3.74
CA MET A 64 -0.13 -18.40 2.82
C MET A 64 0.52 -18.44 1.44
N CYS A 65 0.97 -17.27 0.93
CA CYS A 65 1.78 -17.18 -0.28
C CYS A 65 3.14 -17.86 -0.10
N GLY A 66 3.74 -17.69 1.07
CA GLY A 66 5.03 -18.28 1.42
C GLY A 66 5.00 -19.80 1.43
N ASN A 67 3.95 -20.38 1.99
CA ASN A 67 3.73 -21.82 2.13
C ASN A 67 3.24 -22.51 0.84
N GLY A 68 2.88 -21.73 -0.20
CA GLY A 68 2.34 -22.30 -1.45
C GLY A 68 0.89 -22.78 -1.34
N GLU A 69 0.15 -22.31 -0.34
CA GLU A 69 -1.26 -22.66 -0.13
C GLU A 69 -2.18 -22.07 -1.20
N VAL A 70 -1.75 -20.95 -1.80
CA VAL A 70 -2.50 -20.19 -2.80
C VAL A 70 -1.61 -19.81 -3.99
N GLY A 71 -2.22 -19.73 -5.17
CA GLY A 71 -1.56 -19.32 -6.41
C GLY A 71 -1.87 -17.90 -6.82
N SER A 72 -2.82 -17.23 -6.14
CA SER A 72 -3.16 -15.84 -6.44
C SER A 72 -3.70 -15.07 -5.23
N VAL A 73 -3.48 -13.76 -5.28
CA VAL A 73 -4.00 -12.77 -4.34
C VAL A 73 -4.90 -11.80 -5.10
N ILE A 74 -6.13 -11.60 -4.63
CA ILE A 74 -7.11 -10.71 -5.25
C ILE A 74 -7.41 -9.56 -4.29
N VAL A 75 -7.25 -8.33 -4.76
CA VAL A 75 -7.46 -7.12 -3.98
C VAL A 75 -8.38 -6.15 -4.71
N TYR A 76 -9.08 -5.31 -3.99
CA TYR A 76 -9.90 -4.27 -4.62
C TYR A 76 -9.01 -3.24 -5.34
N SER A 77 -7.96 -2.75 -4.68
CA SER A 77 -6.96 -1.83 -5.26
C SER A 77 -5.58 -2.03 -4.64
N ILE A 78 -4.54 -1.61 -5.35
CA ILE A 78 -3.16 -1.66 -4.87
C ILE A 78 -2.99 -0.84 -3.59
N SER A 79 -3.64 0.31 -3.48
CA SER A 79 -3.60 1.17 -2.30
C SER A 79 -4.21 0.51 -1.04
N ARG A 80 -5.12 -0.46 -1.23
CA ARG A 80 -5.67 -1.27 -0.12
C ARG A 80 -4.74 -2.40 0.26
N PHE A 81 -3.97 -2.92 -0.68
CA PHE A 81 -3.03 -3.99 -0.45
C PHE A 81 -1.77 -3.51 0.27
N THR A 82 -1.09 -2.51 -0.28
CA THR A 82 0.15 -1.97 0.30
C THR A 82 0.02 -0.46 0.59
N ARG A 83 0.77 0.03 1.59
CA ARG A 83 0.84 1.45 1.93
C ARG A 83 2.08 2.13 1.35
N SER A 84 3.06 1.36 0.93
CA SER A 84 4.29 1.86 0.37
C SER A 84 4.64 1.16 -0.93
N THR A 85 5.25 1.89 -1.83
CA THR A 85 5.79 1.36 -3.08
C THR A 85 6.85 0.29 -2.80
N LYS A 86 7.64 0.48 -1.75
CA LYS A 86 8.64 -0.50 -1.33
C LYS A 86 8.03 -1.87 -1.01
N ASP A 87 6.97 -1.89 -0.19
CA ASP A 87 6.30 -3.15 0.18
C ASP A 87 5.67 -3.82 -1.04
N LEU A 88 5.13 -3.00 -1.97
CA LEU A 88 4.58 -3.51 -3.23
C LEU A 88 5.66 -4.17 -4.10
N LEU A 89 6.79 -3.51 -4.30
CA LEU A 89 7.90 -4.04 -5.10
C LEU A 89 8.50 -5.29 -4.46
N GLU A 90 8.65 -5.31 -3.13
CA GLU A 90 9.11 -6.48 -2.39
C GLU A 90 8.17 -7.68 -2.55
N PHE A 91 6.85 -7.43 -2.48
CA PHE A 91 5.85 -8.46 -2.75
C PHE A 91 5.96 -8.99 -4.19
N VAL A 92 6.08 -8.09 -5.16
CA VAL A 92 6.21 -8.47 -6.58
C VAL A 92 7.46 -9.31 -6.82
N ASP A 93 8.61 -8.87 -6.33
CA ASP A 93 9.86 -9.61 -6.53
C ASP A 93 9.86 -10.97 -5.84
N THR A 94 9.32 -11.03 -4.62
CA THR A 94 9.38 -12.24 -3.80
C THR A 94 8.29 -13.25 -4.18
N TYR A 95 7.07 -12.79 -4.38
CA TYR A 95 5.92 -13.69 -4.54
C TYR A 95 5.47 -13.80 -6.00
N VAL A 96 5.42 -12.68 -6.74
CA VAL A 96 4.97 -12.74 -8.13
C VAL A 96 6.06 -13.29 -9.05
N ILE A 97 7.29 -12.77 -8.96
CA ILE A 97 8.37 -13.16 -9.88
C ILE A 97 9.00 -14.49 -9.47
N LYS A 98 9.40 -14.63 -8.20
CA LYS A 98 10.12 -15.83 -7.74
C LYS A 98 9.22 -17.03 -7.49
N LYS A 99 8.01 -16.81 -6.96
CA LYS A 99 7.08 -17.90 -6.60
C LYS A 99 5.93 -18.07 -7.60
N GLY A 100 5.77 -17.19 -8.58
CA GLY A 100 4.72 -17.28 -9.61
C GLY A 100 3.30 -17.01 -9.11
N ILE A 101 3.16 -16.35 -7.95
CA ILE A 101 1.84 -16.00 -7.39
C ILE A 101 1.28 -14.80 -8.15
N ALA A 102 0.07 -14.90 -8.68
CA ALA A 102 -0.57 -13.81 -9.37
C ALA A 102 -1.18 -12.79 -8.39
N LEU A 103 -1.01 -11.50 -8.67
CA LEU A 103 -1.73 -10.42 -8.00
C LEU A 103 -2.76 -9.83 -8.97
N HIS A 104 -4.03 -9.83 -8.54
CA HIS A 104 -5.14 -9.23 -9.28
C HIS A 104 -5.64 -8.01 -8.53
N SER A 105 -5.67 -6.86 -9.18
CA SER A 105 -6.26 -5.64 -8.64
C SER A 105 -7.44 -5.20 -9.48
N LEU A 106 -8.63 -5.14 -8.84
CA LEU A 106 -9.90 -4.95 -9.56
C LEU A 106 -10.09 -3.51 -10.03
N SER A 107 -9.69 -2.55 -9.20
CA SER A 107 -9.84 -1.11 -9.49
C SER A 107 -8.94 -0.66 -10.64
N GLU A 108 -7.70 -1.14 -10.67
CA GLU A 108 -6.71 -0.82 -11.70
C GLU A 108 -6.79 -1.77 -12.90
N ASN A 109 -7.68 -2.76 -12.86
CA ASN A 109 -7.82 -3.81 -13.89
C ASN A 109 -6.46 -4.48 -14.19
N LEU A 110 -5.70 -4.79 -13.13
CA LEU A 110 -4.35 -5.30 -13.21
C LEU A 110 -4.32 -6.81 -12.94
N ASP A 111 -3.64 -7.55 -13.82
CA ASP A 111 -3.39 -8.98 -13.69
C ASP A 111 -1.92 -9.30 -13.92
N THR A 112 -1.19 -9.64 -12.85
CA THR A 112 0.24 -9.94 -12.91
C THR A 112 0.56 -11.35 -13.39
N SER A 113 -0.42 -12.19 -13.66
CA SER A 113 -0.20 -13.46 -14.36
C SER A 113 0.36 -13.22 -15.77
N THR A 114 0.03 -12.07 -16.37
CA THR A 114 0.50 -11.65 -17.69
C THR A 114 1.80 -10.85 -17.61
N PRO A 115 2.71 -10.93 -18.60
CA PRO A 115 3.90 -10.09 -18.67
C PRO A 115 3.57 -8.59 -18.68
N THR A 116 2.52 -8.19 -19.39
CA THR A 116 2.05 -6.81 -19.49
C THR A 116 1.59 -6.29 -18.12
N GLY A 117 0.83 -7.08 -17.36
CA GLY A 117 0.40 -6.69 -16.01
C GLY A 117 1.57 -6.52 -15.05
N ARG A 118 2.58 -7.40 -15.11
CA ARG A 118 3.81 -7.25 -14.32
C ARG A 118 4.59 -5.98 -14.69
N PHE A 119 4.68 -5.67 -15.97
CA PHE A 119 5.31 -4.44 -16.44
C PHE A 119 4.54 -3.20 -15.96
N MET A 120 3.21 -3.19 -16.12
CA MET A 120 2.36 -2.09 -15.69
C MET A 120 2.48 -1.83 -14.17
N LEU A 121 2.52 -2.88 -13.37
CA LEU A 121 2.71 -2.75 -11.93
C LEU A 121 4.06 -2.09 -11.56
N LYS A 122 5.14 -2.43 -12.26
CA LYS A 122 6.44 -1.78 -12.08
C LYS A 122 6.42 -0.31 -12.46
N VAL A 123 5.75 0.03 -13.56
CA VAL A 123 5.57 1.43 -13.99
C VAL A 123 4.79 2.22 -12.94
N MET A 124 3.68 1.69 -12.44
CA MET A 124 2.90 2.34 -11.37
C MET A 124 3.72 2.55 -10.10
N GLY A 125 4.54 1.56 -9.73
CA GLY A 125 5.46 1.68 -8.61
C GLY A 125 6.46 2.84 -8.80
N ALA A 126 7.09 2.93 -9.96
CA ALA A 126 8.03 4.00 -10.27
C ALA A 126 7.37 5.38 -10.31
N MET A 127 6.14 5.49 -10.83
CA MET A 127 5.39 6.76 -10.80
C MET A 127 5.07 7.23 -9.38
N ASN A 128 4.64 6.33 -8.51
CA ASN A 128 4.38 6.65 -7.12
C ASN A 128 5.65 7.11 -6.36
N GLU A 129 6.80 6.56 -6.71
CA GLU A 129 8.08 6.97 -6.14
C GLU A 129 8.46 8.38 -6.60
N LEU A 130 8.33 8.66 -7.90
CA LEU A 130 8.55 9.99 -8.46
C LEU A 130 7.63 11.05 -7.84
N GLU A 131 6.35 10.77 -7.66
CA GLU A 131 5.42 11.69 -6.98
C GLU A 131 5.86 11.99 -5.54
N ARG A 132 6.32 10.99 -4.79
CA ARG A 132 6.85 11.20 -3.42
C ARG A 132 8.09 12.06 -3.42
N GLU A 133 9.02 11.86 -4.34
CA GLU A 133 10.21 12.69 -4.48
C GLU A 133 9.83 14.13 -4.77
N GLN A 134 8.92 14.38 -5.71
CA GLN A 134 8.43 15.72 -6.05
C GLN A 134 7.75 16.41 -4.86
N ILE A 135 6.93 15.70 -4.09
CA ILE A 135 6.31 16.23 -2.87
C ILE A 135 7.39 16.57 -1.83
N GLY A 136 8.39 15.72 -1.68
CA GLY A 136 9.53 15.95 -0.79
C GLY A 136 10.32 17.21 -1.15
N GLU A 137 10.61 17.40 -2.43
CA GLU A 137 11.29 18.59 -2.94
C GLU A 137 10.46 19.87 -2.74
N ARG A 138 9.17 19.83 -3.04
CA ARG A 138 8.26 20.98 -2.80
C ARG A 138 8.20 21.35 -1.32
N THR A 139 8.13 20.34 -0.44
CA THR A 139 8.12 20.57 1.01
C THR A 139 9.44 21.17 1.48
N LYS A 140 10.58 20.68 0.98
CA LYS A 140 11.91 21.20 1.29
C LYS A 140 12.06 22.67 0.85
N SER A 141 11.63 22.98 -0.37
CA SER A 141 11.64 24.32 -0.92
C SER A 141 10.75 25.29 -0.12
N ALA A 142 9.55 24.84 0.26
CA ALA A 142 8.63 25.63 1.09
C ALA A 142 9.19 25.91 2.50
N LEU A 143 9.89 24.91 3.10
CA LEU A 143 10.55 25.10 4.38
C LEU A 143 11.73 26.07 4.28
N GLN A 144 12.56 25.95 3.25
CA GLN A 144 13.67 26.88 3.01
C GLN A 144 13.17 28.32 2.82
N TYR A 145 12.09 28.51 2.05
CA TYR A 145 11.47 29.80 1.87
C TYR A 145 10.97 30.42 3.20
N LYS A 146 10.34 29.62 4.07
CA LYS A 146 9.90 30.07 5.41
C LYS A 146 11.09 30.43 6.31
N ILE A 147 12.17 29.66 6.27
CA ILE A 147 13.39 29.94 7.02
C ILE A 147 14.03 31.25 6.54
N SER A 148 14.11 31.50 5.23
CA SER A 148 14.70 32.73 4.66
C SER A 148 13.90 33.98 5.03
N ARG A 149 12.59 33.87 5.29
CA ARG A 149 11.72 34.95 5.75
C ARG A 149 11.72 35.15 7.26
N ASN A 150 12.53 34.45 8.01
CA ASN A 150 12.62 34.54 9.47
C ASN A 150 11.26 34.34 10.19
N GLU A 151 10.34 33.60 9.60
CA GLU A 151 9.07 33.24 10.19
C GLU A 151 9.29 32.14 11.26
N ARG A 152 9.69 32.57 12.47
CA ARG A 152 9.98 31.72 13.64
C ARG A 152 8.70 31.14 14.26
N GLY A 153 7.87 30.46 13.49
CA GLY A 153 6.57 29.94 13.98
C GLY A 153 6.40 28.41 14.02
N VAL A 154 7.27 27.64 13.40
CA VAL A 154 6.93 26.22 13.08
C VAL A 154 7.73 25.16 13.87
N PHE A 155 8.73 25.53 14.66
CA PHE A 155 9.59 24.53 15.36
C PHE A 155 9.10 24.10 16.75
N LYS A 156 7.87 24.33 17.14
CA LYS A 156 7.38 23.95 18.49
C LYS A 156 6.81 22.54 18.62
N HIS A 157 6.75 21.73 17.55
CA HIS A 157 6.12 20.40 17.60
C HIS A 157 6.90 19.23 17.00
N LEU A 158 8.18 19.35 16.75
CA LEU A 158 9.01 18.18 16.45
C LEU A 158 9.96 17.95 17.61
N GLY A 159 9.57 17.01 18.43
CA GLY A 159 10.13 16.36 19.56
C GLY A 159 11.58 16.62 19.94
N GLY A 160 11.74 16.90 21.21
CA GLY A 160 12.93 17.07 21.98
C GLY A 160 14.13 16.20 21.66
N ASN A 161 15.25 16.87 21.48
CA ASN A 161 16.45 16.60 22.25
C ASN A 161 17.36 17.85 22.19
N ARG A 162 17.64 18.38 23.38
CA ARG A 162 18.53 19.52 23.56
C ARG A 162 19.96 19.06 23.31
N HIS A 163 20.61 19.63 22.33
CA HIS A 163 22.04 19.87 22.42
C HIS A 163 22.31 21.31 22.04
N SER A 164 22.75 22.04 23.04
CA SER A 164 23.30 23.39 22.97
C SER A 164 24.25 23.53 21.79
N ILE A 165 23.94 24.45 20.88
CA ILE A 165 24.99 25.08 20.10
C ILE A 165 24.93 26.58 20.46
N CYS A 166 25.86 26.93 21.33
CA CYS A 166 26.29 28.30 21.61
C CYS A 166 26.88 28.87 20.32
N CYS A 167 26.29 29.88 19.73
CA CYS A 167 26.96 30.75 18.77
C CYS A 167 27.09 32.10 19.41
N THR A 168 28.32 32.36 19.90
CA THR A 168 28.85 33.67 20.20
C THR A 168 29.31 34.33 18.90
N ILE A 169 29.01 35.63 18.78
CA ILE A 169 29.42 36.67 17.82
C ILE A 169 28.46 36.88 16.67
#